data_d60372fdaba04302ce02cb965bc0ffd5
#
_entry.id   d60372fdaba04302ce02cb965bc0ffd5
#
_cell.length_a   1.000
_cell.length_b   1.000
_cell.length_c   1.000
_cell.angle_alpha   90.00
_cell.angle_beta   90.00
_cell.angle_gamma   90.00
#
_symmetry.space_group_name_H-M   'P 1'
#
loop_
_entity.id
_entity.type
_entity.pdbx_description
1 polymer ?
#
loop_
_entity_poly.entity_id
_entity_poly.type
_entity_poly.pdbx_seq_one_letter_code
_entity_poly.pdbx_strand_id
1 'polypeptide(L)'
;MHIVFTKRDMSFLSSLFGGFFGSSKLSQDEIDFAQPALHDLDIQVAVSAHESWKNRLQAYLDGTSKEVFDANVICFDDRCDLGKWIHSSGKARLWQYPGFTALMSHHKMFHSAASNVVALQSRGKTAEAGAILKGQFTQFSKSVVGDLNALSSMVVKKK
;
A
#
# COMPACT_ATOMS: atom_id res chain seq x y z
N MET A 1 35.28 -15.68 9.51
CA MET A 1 34.13 -15.58 10.41
C MET A 1 33.02 -16.44 9.83
N HIS A 2 32.86 -17.70 10.32
CA HIS A 2 31.87 -18.64 9.84
C HIS A 2 30.54 -18.34 10.56
N ILE A 3 29.52 -17.91 9.80
CA ILE A 3 28.15 -17.80 10.30
C ILE A 3 27.57 -19.22 10.25
N VAL A 4 27.38 -19.81 11.40
CA VAL A 4 26.73 -21.11 11.55
C VAL A 4 25.22 -20.87 11.55
N PHE A 5 24.55 -21.17 10.41
CA PHE A 5 23.11 -21.22 10.35
C PHE A 5 22.60 -22.40 11.15
N THR A 6 21.78 -22.16 12.15
CA THR A 6 21.17 -23.21 12.96
C THR A 6 20.00 -23.86 12.20
N LYS A 7 19.70 -25.13 12.51
CA LYS A 7 18.60 -25.92 11.92
C LYS A 7 17.22 -25.25 12.04
N ARG A 8 17.09 -24.26 12.92
CA ARG A 8 15.90 -23.45 13.18
C ARG A 8 15.64 -22.42 12.06
N ASP A 9 16.73 -21.87 11.47
CA ASP A 9 16.65 -20.87 10.41
C ASP A 9 16.24 -21.49 9.07
N MET A 10 16.59 -22.77 8.82
CA MET A 10 16.21 -23.47 7.59
C MET A 10 14.72 -23.88 7.57
N SER A 11 14.10 -24.12 8.73
CA SER A 11 12.67 -24.44 8.83
C SER A 11 11.80 -23.22 8.49
N PHE A 12 12.25 -22.04 8.86
CA PHE A 12 11.58 -20.76 8.56
C PHE A 12 11.59 -20.44 7.05
N LEU A 13 12.72 -20.69 6.38
CA LEU A 13 12.85 -20.43 4.93
C LEU A 13 12.06 -21.43 4.08
N SER A 14 11.91 -22.70 4.52
CA SER A 14 11.16 -23.71 3.76
C SER A 14 9.64 -23.44 3.80
N SER A 15 9.13 -22.83 4.86
CA SER A 15 7.72 -22.41 4.96
C SER A 15 7.37 -21.26 4.02
N LEU A 16 8.35 -20.43 3.65
CA LEU A 16 8.15 -19.27 2.77
C LEU A 16 8.14 -19.62 1.27
N PHE A 17 8.77 -20.73 0.85
CA PHE A 17 8.87 -21.11 -0.56
C PHE A 17 7.91 -22.23 -0.97
N GLY A 18 7.19 -22.84 -0.05
CA GLY A 18 6.36 -24.02 -0.25
C GLY A 18 4.88 -23.78 -0.52
N GLY A 19 4.46 -22.68 -1.13
CA GLY A 19 3.03 -22.46 -1.26
C GLY A 19 2.58 -21.48 -2.31
N PHE A 20 2.75 -21.78 -3.58
CA PHE A 20 2.18 -20.97 -4.67
C PHE A 20 0.69 -21.26 -4.95
N PHE A 21 0.02 -22.14 -4.24
CA PHE A 21 -1.42 -22.39 -4.26
C PHE A 21 -1.87 -23.11 -2.98
N GLY A 22 -2.08 -22.36 -1.92
CA GLY A 22 -2.73 -22.86 -0.72
C GLY A 22 -2.88 -21.75 0.29
N SER A 23 -4.09 -21.54 0.82
CA SER A 23 -4.34 -20.68 1.99
C SER A 23 -3.64 -21.28 3.22
N SER A 24 -2.31 -21.23 3.24
CA SER A 24 -1.55 -21.57 4.44
C SER A 24 -1.82 -20.49 5.48
N LYS A 25 -2.56 -20.84 6.52
CA LYS A 25 -2.76 -19.96 7.68
C LYS A 25 -1.39 -19.64 8.24
N LEU A 26 -1.14 -18.35 8.49
CA LEU A 26 0.06 -17.91 9.19
C LEU A 26 0.16 -18.63 10.54
N SER A 27 1.38 -18.99 10.92
CA SER A 27 1.68 -19.53 12.25
C SER A 27 1.44 -18.45 13.31
N GLN A 28 1.25 -18.85 14.56
CA GLN A 28 1.08 -17.88 15.65
C GLN A 28 2.31 -16.98 15.82
N ASP A 29 3.52 -17.55 15.66
CA ASP A 29 4.77 -16.79 15.74
C ASP A 29 4.89 -15.71 14.65
N GLU A 30 4.43 -16.01 13.43
CA GLU A 30 4.37 -15.03 12.33
C GLU A 30 3.38 -13.90 12.63
N ILE A 31 2.23 -14.24 13.16
CA ILE A 31 1.22 -13.26 13.59
C ILE A 31 1.77 -12.37 14.71
N ASP A 32 2.37 -12.95 15.75
CA ASP A 32 2.91 -12.21 16.88
C ASP A 32 4.09 -11.30 16.47
N PHE A 33 4.87 -11.70 15.47
CA PHE A 33 5.92 -10.85 14.90
C PHE A 33 5.35 -9.66 14.10
N ALA A 34 4.28 -9.87 13.35
CA ALA A 34 3.66 -8.84 12.51
C ALA A 34 2.81 -7.84 13.31
N GLN A 35 2.19 -8.28 14.41
CA GLN A 35 1.22 -7.52 15.20
C GLN A 35 1.65 -6.10 15.59
N PRO A 36 2.87 -5.85 16.12
CA PRO A 36 3.26 -4.50 16.49
C PRO A 36 3.21 -3.52 15.32
N ALA A 37 3.67 -3.92 14.13
CA ALA A 37 3.59 -3.04 12.95
C ALA A 37 2.14 -2.76 12.56
N LEU A 38 1.25 -3.76 12.64
CA LEU A 38 -0.16 -3.60 12.31
C LEU A 38 -0.91 -2.72 13.32
N HIS A 39 -0.44 -2.64 14.57
CA HIS A 39 -0.97 -1.70 15.57
C HIS A 39 -0.51 -0.25 15.37
N ASP A 40 0.64 -0.04 14.71
CA ASP A 40 1.18 1.29 14.44
C ASP A 40 0.42 2.03 13.33
N LEU A 41 -0.47 1.34 12.59
CA LEU A 41 -1.26 1.92 11.49
C LEU A 41 -2.75 1.82 11.81
N ASP A 42 -3.44 2.96 11.81
CA ASP A 42 -4.91 2.95 11.71
C ASP A 42 -5.33 2.64 10.27
N ILE A 43 -5.58 1.35 10.02
CA ILE A 43 -5.91 0.84 8.68
C ILE A 43 -7.19 1.49 8.14
N GLN A 44 -8.20 1.73 8.97
CA GLN A 44 -9.46 2.33 8.53
C GLN A 44 -9.28 3.79 8.11
N VAL A 45 -8.45 4.54 8.83
CA VAL A 45 -8.06 5.90 8.46
C VAL A 45 -7.28 5.89 7.14
N ALA A 46 -6.33 4.96 6.98
CA ALA A 46 -5.57 4.81 5.74
C ALA A 46 -6.46 4.45 4.54
N VAL A 47 -7.42 3.54 4.70
CA VAL A 47 -8.41 3.19 3.67
C VAL A 47 -9.21 4.42 3.27
N SER A 48 -9.83 5.11 4.25
CA SER A 48 -10.66 6.30 3.99
C SER A 48 -9.88 7.41 3.30
N ALA A 49 -8.63 7.64 3.70
CA ALA A 49 -7.75 8.62 3.08
C ALA A 49 -7.53 8.31 1.60
N HIS A 50 -7.26 7.03 1.24
CA HIS A 50 -7.01 6.62 -0.14
C HIS A 50 -8.29 6.62 -0.99
N GLU A 51 -9.44 6.25 -0.44
CA GLU A 51 -10.73 6.35 -1.13
C GLU A 51 -11.11 7.79 -1.46
N SER A 52 -10.81 8.74 -0.56
CA SER A 52 -11.13 10.16 -0.76
C SER A 52 -10.39 10.80 -1.94
N TRP A 53 -9.21 10.29 -2.30
CA TRP A 53 -8.38 10.84 -3.37
C TRP A 53 -9.07 10.88 -4.73
N LYS A 54 -9.92 9.89 -5.03
CA LYS A 54 -10.67 9.86 -6.30
C LYS A 54 -11.58 11.09 -6.44
N ASN A 55 -12.34 11.41 -5.39
CA ASN A 55 -13.25 12.56 -5.39
C ASN A 55 -12.48 13.88 -5.43
N ARG A 56 -11.36 13.97 -4.71
CA ARG A 56 -10.49 15.15 -4.71
C ARG A 56 -9.89 15.42 -6.09
N LEU A 57 -9.35 14.41 -6.76
CA LEU A 57 -8.82 14.53 -8.11
C LEU A 57 -9.93 14.83 -9.13
N GLN A 58 -11.11 14.22 -8.98
CA GLN A 58 -12.24 14.56 -9.86
C GLN A 58 -12.64 16.03 -9.71
N ALA A 59 -12.79 16.52 -8.49
CA ALA A 59 -13.09 17.93 -8.24
C ALA A 59 -12.00 18.88 -8.79
N TYR A 60 -10.74 18.46 -8.77
CA TYR A 60 -9.64 19.19 -9.39
C TYR A 60 -9.77 19.25 -10.91
N LEU A 61 -10.11 18.14 -11.57
CA LEU A 61 -10.35 18.11 -13.02
C LEU A 61 -11.55 18.97 -13.43
N ASP A 62 -12.60 18.98 -12.60
CA ASP A 62 -13.83 19.74 -12.82
C ASP A 62 -13.66 21.24 -12.51
N GLY A 63 -12.51 21.65 -11.99
CA GLY A 63 -12.23 23.05 -11.60
C GLY A 63 -13.00 23.52 -10.36
N THR A 64 -13.60 22.62 -9.59
CA THR A 64 -14.39 22.91 -8.37
C THR A 64 -13.59 22.82 -7.08
N SER A 65 -12.38 22.20 -7.14
CA SER A 65 -11.50 22.08 -5.98
C SER A 65 -10.85 23.42 -5.63
N LYS A 66 -10.75 23.70 -4.32
CA LYS A 66 -9.91 24.76 -3.77
C LYS A 66 -8.51 24.28 -3.39
N GLU A 67 -8.26 22.97 -3.48
CA GLU A 67 -6.96 22.38 -3.16
C GLU A 67 -5.94 22.72 -4.23
N VAL A 68 -4.73 23.04 -3.80
CA VAL A 68 -3.58 23.22 -4.70
C VAL A 68 -2.80 21.90 -4.71
N PHE A 69 -2.75 21.26 -5.87
CA PHE A 69 -1.99 20.03 -6.06
C PHE A 69 -0.66 20.33 -6.75
N ASP A 70 0.42 19.73 -6.22
CA ASP A 70 1.73 19.71 -6.86
C ASP A 70 2.11 18.26 -7.24
N ALA A 71 2.19 18.00 -8.54
CA ALA A 71 2.55 16.70 -9.07
C ALA A 71 3.92 16.23 -8.56
N ASN A 72 4.88 17.14 -8.38
CA ASN A 72 6.23 16.82 -7.89
C ASN A 72 6.25 16.46 -6.40
N VAL A 73 5.20 16.76 -5.66
CA VAL A 73 5.05 16.38 -4.25
C VAL A 73 4.24 15.09 -4.14
N ILE A 74 3.17 14.96 -4.92
CA ILE A 74 2.27 13.80 -4.89
C ILE A 74 2.96 12.51 -5.34
N CYS A 75 3.95 12.60 -6.23
CA CYS A 75 4.66 11.42 -6.73
C CYS A 75 5.47 10.66 -5.65
N PHE A 76 5.75 11.28 -4.51
CA PHE A 76 6.47 10.65 -3.41
C PHE A 76 5.52 9.83 -2.55
N ASP A 77 5.70 8.52 -2.56
CA ASP A 77 4.88 7.56 -1.84
C ASP A 77 5.24 7.43 -0.35
N ASP A 78 6.32 8.05 0.10
CA ASP A 78 6.83 8.03 1.47
C ASP A 78 6.35 9.21 2.34
N ARG A 79 5.57 10.15 1.78
CA ARG A 79 5.19 11.39 2.47
C ARG A 79 3.84 11.33 3.17
N CYS A 80 2.91 10.51 2.71
CA CYS A 80 1.64 10.29 3.40
C CYS A 80 1.82 9.34 4.60
N ASP A 81 0.85 9.30 5.51
CA ASP A 81 0.98 8.50 6.73
C ASP A 81 1.11 7.00 6.45
N LEU A 82 0.36 6.48 5.47
CA LEU A 82 0.54 5.10 5.01
C LEU A 82 1.96 4.87 4.46
N GLY A 83 2.47 5.79 3.65
CA GLY A 83 3.81 5.70 3.10
C GLY A 83 4.90 5.71 4.16
N LYS A 84 4.80 6.61 5.14
CA LYS A 84 5.71 6.64 6.28
C LYS A 84 5.72 5.31 7.02
N TRP A 85 4.54 4.74 7.27
CA TRP A 85 4.42 3.42 7.90
C TRP A 85 5.00 2.31 7.02
N ILE A 86 4.69 2.30 5.72
CA ILE A 86 5.24 1.31 4.77
C ILE A 86 6.77 1.31 4.82
N HIS A 87 7.40 2.49 4.78
CA HIS A 87 8.85 2.63 4.72
C HIS A 87 9.56 2.51 6.09
N SER A 88 8.81 2.36 7.17
CA SER A 88 9.34 2.22 8.55
C SER A 88 8.94 0.90 9.21
N SER A 89 7.99 0.92 10.15
CA SER A 89 7.60 -0.25 10.94
C SER A 89 6.96 -1.36 10.10
N GLY A 90 6.22 -1.00 9.05
CA GLY A 90 5.67 -1.96 8.09
C GLY A 90 6.78 -2.78 7.43
N LYS A 91 7.75 -2.11 6.81
CA LYS A 91 8.88 -2.78 6.13
C LYS A 91 9.71 -3.61 7.11
N ALA A 92 9.95 -3.09 8.32
CA ALA A 92 10.78 -3.79 9.31
C ALA A 92 10.23 -5.17 9.73
N ARG A 93 8.90 -5.35 9.68
CA ARG A 93 8.24 -6.57 10.18
C ARG A 93 7.47 -7.35 9.14
N LEU A 94 7.07 -6.71 8.03
CA LEU A 94 6.16 -7.30 7.06
C LEU A 94 6.78 -7.53 5.68
N TRP A 95 8.03 -7.16 5.44
CA TRP A 95 8.68 -7.24 4.13
C TRP A 95 8.67 -8.66 3.52
N GLN A 96 8.63 -9.71 4.35
CA GLN A 96 8.59 -11.10 3.93
C GLN A 96 7.19 -11.56 3.47
N TYR A 97 6.14 -10.78 3.78
CA TYR A 97 4.78 -11.15 3.42
C TYR A 97 4.45 -10.66 2.02
N PRO A 98 4.06 -11.56 1.08
CA PRO A 98 3.72 -11.15 -0.29
C PRO A 98 2.64 -10.07 -0.36
N GLY A 99 1.65 -10.09 0.55
CA GLY A 99 0.61 -9.07 0.64
C GLY A 99 1.16 -7.69 1.00
N PHE A 100 2.21 -7.61 1.81
CA PHE A 100 2.87 -6.34 2.13
C PHE A 100 3.69 -5.81 0.96
N THR A 101 4.42 -6.67 0.24
CA THR A 101 5.17 -6.26 -0.96
C THR A 101 4.24 -5.83 -2.08
N ALA A 102 3.06 -6.44 -2.20
CA ALA A 102 2.00 -5.99 -3.10
C ALA A 102 1.50 -4.59 -2.72
N LEU A 103 1.18 -4.36 -1.43
CA LEU A 103 0.78 -3.04 -0.93
C LEU A 103 1.82 -1.97 -1.24
N MET A 104 3.11 -2.22 -0.99
CA MET A 104 4.19 -1.28 -1.34
C MET A 104 4.16 -0.90 -2.80
N SER A 105 4.02 -1.90 -3.68
CA SER A 105 4.01 -1.71 -5.13
C SER A 105 2.76 -0.92 -5.57
N HIS A 106 1.59 -1.31 -5.11
CA HIS A 106 0.33 -0.65 -5.46
C HIS A 106 0.27 0.78 -4.93
N HIS A 107 0.77 1.03 -3.72
CA HIS A 107 0.82 2.37 -3.13
C HIS A 107 1.74 3.31 -3.93
N LYS A 108 2.91 2.84 -4.34
CA LYS A 108 3.81 3.59 -5.23
C LYS A 108 3.12 3.92 -6.56
N MET A 109 2.45 2.95 -7.17
CA MET A 109 1.74 3.15 -8.45
C MET A 109 0.53 4.07 -8.29
N PHE A 110 -0.15 4.03 -7.14
CA PHE A 110 -1.23 4.98 -6.79
C PHE A 110 -0.72 6.42 -6.80
N HIS A 111 0.39 6.72 -6.11
CA HIS A 111 0.99 8.05 -6.08
C HIS A 111 1.48 8.49 -7.47
N SER A 112 2.07 7.60 -8.25
CA SER A 112 2.48 7.87 -9.63
C SER A 112 1.28 8.24 -10.51
N ALA A 113 0.18 7.48 -10.43
CA ALA A 113 -1.02 7.76 -11.20
C ALA A 113 -1.69 9.09 -10.78
N ALA A 114 -1.76 9.38 -9.47
CA ALA A 114 -2.27 10.65 -8.95
C ALA A 114 -1.45 11.84 -9.46
N SER A 115 -0.12 11.74 -9.39
CA SER A 115 0.81 12.74 -9.90
C SER A 115 0.61 12.99 -11.41
N ASN A 116 0.43 11.93 -12.21
CA ASN A 116 0.18 12.05 -13.64
C ASN A 116 -1.13 12.76 -13.95
N VAL A 117 -2.22 12.49 -13.19
CA VAL A 117 -3.48 13.23 -13.33
C VAL A 117 -3.25 14.73 -13.14
N VAL A 118 -2.55 15.12 -12.08
CA VAL A 118 -2.28 16.52 -11.77
C VAL A 118 -1.37 17.16 -12.83
N ALA A 119 -0.31 16.46 -13.24
CA ALA A 119 0.63 16.97 -14.24
C ALA A 119 0.00 17.14 -15.62
N LEU A 120 -0.93 16.28 -16.02
CA LEU A 120 -1.66 16.43 -17.28
C LEU A 120 -2.67 17.58 -17.21
N GLN A 121 -3.43 17.68 -16.12
CA GLN A 121 -4.38 18.77 -15.92
C GLN A 121 -3.69 20.14 -15.93
N SER A 122 -2.54 20.29 -15.27
CA SER A 122 -1.79 21.54 -15.25
C SER A 122 -1.28 21.99 -16.62
N ARG A 123 -1.21 21.03 -17.59
CA ARG A 123 -0.85 21.29 -18.99
C ARG A 123 -2.07 21.45 -19.90
N GLY A 124 -3.28 21.53 -19.36
CA GLY A 124 -4.53 21.63 -20.11
C GLY A 124 -4.97 20.33 -20.80
N LYS A 125 -4.35 19.18 -20.46
CA LYS A 125 -4.65 17.87 -21.04
C LYS A 125 -5.73 17.14 -20.23
N THR A 126 -6.87 17.79 -20.03
CA THR A 126 -7.95 17.30 -19.15
C THR A 126 -8.50 15.93 -19.58
N ALA A 127 -8.64 15.68 -20.88
CA ALA A 127 -9.15 14.40 -21.37
C ALA A 127 -8.19 13.24 -21.03
N GLU A 128 -6.87 13.45 -21.20
CA GLU A 128 -5.83 12.47 -20.84
C GLU A 128 -5.78 12.25 -19.32
N ALA A 129 -5.85 13.33 -18.53
CA ALA A 129 -5.92 13.26 -17.08
C ALA A 129 -7.15 12.46 -16.60
N GLY A 130 -8.31 12.71 -17.19
CA GLY A 130 -9.55 11.99 -16.90
C GLY A 130 -9.47 10.50 -17.26
N ALA A 131 -8.79 10.14 -18.33
CA ALA A 131 -8.56 8.74 -18.71
C ALA A 131 -7.70 8.01 -17.66
N ILE A 132 -6.62 8.64 -17.16
CA ILE A 132 -5.80 8.07 -16.08
C ILE A 132 -6.60 7.95 -14.78
N LEU A 133 -7.38 8.96 -14.41
CA LEU A 133 -8.20 8.94 -13.20
C LEU A 133 -9.20 7.76 -13.22
N LYS A 134 -9.89 7.57 -14.34
CA LYS A 134 -10.88 6.50 -14.50
C LYS A 134 -10.26 5.11 -14.64
N GLY A 135 -9.08 5.01 -15.23
CA GLY A 135 -8.34 3.78 -15.47
C GLY A 135 -7.35 3.43 -14.36
N GLN A 136 -6.08 3.74 -14.60
CA GLN A 136 -4.95 3.31 -13.77
C GLN A 136 -5.08 3.76 -12.31
N PHE A 137 -5.44 5.04 -12.06
CA PHE A 137 -5.60 5.53 -10.70
C PHE A 137 -6.69 4.76 -9.94
N THR A 138 -7.86 4.57 -10.56
CA THR A 138 -8.96 3.82 -9.92
C THR A 138 -8.56 2.37 -9.64
N GLN A 139 -7.80 1.74 -10.53
CA GLN A 139 -7.29 0.38 -10.33
C GLN A 139 -6.35 0.31 -9.13
N PHE A 140 -5.33 1.17 -9.07
CA PHE A 140 -4.36 1.15 -7.97
C PHE A 140 -4.99 1.57 -6.64
N SER A 141 -5.94 2.52 -6.64
CA SER A 141 -6.72 2.87 -5.44
C SER A 141 -7.46 1.65 -4.87
N LYS A 142 -8.14 0.88 -5.71
CA LYS A 142 -8.81 -0.36 -5.30
C LYS A 142 -7.82 -1.41 -4.78
N SER A 143 -6.65 -1.54 -5.42
CA SER A 143 -5.62 -2.48 -4.98
C SER A 143 -5.07 -2.11 -3.60
N VAL A 144 -4.74 -0.84 -3.35
CA VAL A 144 -4.27 -0.37 -2.03
C VAL A 144 -5.32 -0.65 -0.95
N VAL A 145 -6.60 -0.33 -1.20
CA VAL A 145 -7.69 -0.59 -0.25
C VAL A 145 -7.86 -2.08 0.01
N GLY A 146 -7.79 -2.91 -1.04
CA GLY A 146 -7.86 -4.37 -0.94
C GLY A 146 -6.72 -4.95 -0.11
N ASP A 147 -5.48 -4.50 -0.35
CA ASP A 147 -4.29 -4.94 0.39
C ASP A 147 -4.38 -4.54 1.88
N LEU A 148 -4.82 -3.31 2.18
CA LEU A 148 -5.02 -2.84 3.56
C LEU A 148 -6.08 -3.67 4.29
N ASN A 149 -7.20 -3.99 3.64
CA ASN A 149 -8.24 -4.84 4.21
C ASN A 149 -7.74 -6.27 4.44
N ALA A 150 -6.93 -6.81 3.54
CA ALA A 150 -6.29 -8.11 3.72
C ALA A 150 -5.35 -8.11 4.93
N LEU A 151 -4.52 -7.07 5.10
CA LEU A 151 -3.67 -6.92 6.29
C LEU A 151 -4.49 -6.77 7.57
N SER A 152 -5.59 -6.01 7.56
CA SER A 152 -6.51 -5.89 8.70
C SER A 152 -7.04 -7.24 9.15
N SER A 153 -7.34 -8.14 8.23
CA SER A 153 -7.86 -9.47 8.54
C SER A 153 -6.86 -10.37 9.29
N MET A 154 -5.55 -10.07 9.21
CA MET A 154 -4.52 -10.76 9.98
C MET A 154 -4.56 -10.40 11.48
N VAL A 155 -5.01 -9.18 11.82
CA VAL A 155 -5.09 -8.70 13.21
C VAL A 155 -6.31 -9.26 13.93
N VAL A 156 -7.42 -9.45 13.23
CA VAL A 156 -8.75 -9.77 13.84
C VAL A 156 -8.87 -11.23 14.28
N LYS A 157 -7.95 -12.12 13.95
CA LYS A 157 -8.05 -13.56 14.27
C LYS A 157 -7.68 -13.94 15.72
N LYS A 158 -7.59 -12.98 16.64
CA LYS A 158 -7.43 -13.24 18.07
C LYS A 158 -8.80 -13.18 18.77
N LYS A 159 -9.57 -14.27 18.68
CA LYS A 159 -10.64 -14.64 19.63
C LYS A 159 -10.52 -16.10 19.97
#